data_439c092b50105f86339b8d7f18f22b1b
#
_entry.id   439c092b50105f86339b8d7f18f22b1b
#
_cell.length_a   1.000
_cell.length_b   1.000
_cell.length_c   1.000
_cell.angle_alpha   90.00
_cell.angle_beta   90.00
_cell.angle_gamma   90.00
#
_symmetry.space_group_name_H-M   'P 1'
#
loop_
_entity.id
_entity.type
_entity.pdbx_description
1 polymer ?
#
loop_
_entity_poly.entity_id
_entity_poly.type
_entity_poly.pdbx_seq_one_letter_code
_entity_poly.pdbx_strand_id
1 'polypeptide(L)'
;IPDATIDLLPGDYGRLNDAGRFEPNYKDWMLALAQGDVYLGAVPMLDGHIWDSLFRVLVAMFFGVLLGVPLGIYMGVSRFCKSFFDPMIELYRPVPPLAWAPLILTIFGIQDDGKIFLLFMVAFAIMVISARTGASGAQLSKIRASHSLGASDRQILRYVILPNALPEIMTGIRISIGVCWGTLVAAEMLAGTTGVGFIENVARTVSDYELIWVTILIMGSLGLIFDLMMRWVIGRLIPWRGKG
;
A
#
# COMPACT_ATOMS: atom_id res chain seq x y z
N ILE A 1 -4.61 -44.83 -15.47
CA ILE A 1 -5.25 -43.85 -14.57
C ILE A 1 -6.35 -43.22 -15.40
N PRO A 2 -7.64 -43.36 -15.00
CA PRO A 2 -8.72 -42.80 -15.78
C PRO A 2 -8.55 -41.27 -15.86
N ASP A 3 -8.89 -40.71 -17.05
CA ASP A 3 -8.97 -39.27 -17.32
C ASP A 3 -9.64 -38.53 -16.16
N ALA A 4 -8.84 -37.96 -15.29
CA ALA A 4 -9.29 -36.94 -14.38
C ALA A 4 -9.39 -35.68 -15.21
N THR A 5 -10.40 -35.58 -16.05
CA THR A 5 -10.93 -34.30 -16.48
C THR A 5 -11.37 -33.62 -15.21
N ILE A 6 -10.50 -32.78 -14.63
CA ILE A 6 -10.95 -31.79 -13.70
C ILE A 6 -11.89 -30.93 -14.51
N ASP A 7 -13.20 -31.11 -14.31
CA ASP A 7 -14.22 -30.17 -14.75
C ASP A 7 -13.93 -28.82 -14.06
N LEU A 8 -12.95 -28.12 -14.60
CA LEU A 8 -12.76 -26.73 -14.32
C LEU A 8 -13.97 -26.01 -14.91
N LEU A 9 -14.68 -25.32 -14.06
CA LEU A 9 -15.83 -24.44 -14.29
C LEU A 9 -16.09 -24.00 -15.73
N PRO A 10 -17.33 -23.75 -16.17
CA PRO A 10 -17.76 -23.65 -17.57
C PRO A 10 -16.87 -22.70 -18.38
N GLY A 11 -16.05 -23.29 -19.24
CA GLY A 11 -15.08 -22.65 -20.11
C GLY A 11 -13.71 -23.35 -19.96
N ASP A 12 -13.40 -24.31 -20.84
CA ASP A 12 -12.12 -25.00 -20.92
C ASP A 12 -10.98 -24.00 -21.23
N TYR A 13 -10.41 -23.37 -20.23
CA TYR A 13 -9.32 -22.40 -20.40
C TYR A 13 -7.94 -23.04 -20.58
N GLY A 14 -7.86 -24.35 -20.62
CA GLY A 14 -6.63 -25.10 -20.84
C GLY A 14 -6.80 -26.59 -20.70
N ARG A 15 -5.84 -27.37 -21.19
CA ARG A 15 -5.79 -28.82 -21.12
C ARG A 15 -4.51 -29.25 -20.42
N LEU A 16 -4.57 -30.38 -19.72
CA LEU A 16 -3.36 -31.06 -19.30
C LEU A 16 -2.77 -31.76 -20.53
N ASN A 17 -1.50 -31.45 -20.86
CA ASN A 17 -0.79 -32.18 -21.89
C ASN A 17 -0.39 -33.58 -21.39
N ASP A 18 0.13 -34.43 -22.29
CA ASP A 18 0.53 -35.83 -22.00
C ASP A 18 1.62 -35.92 -20.90
N ALA A 19 2.29 -34.81 -20.59
CA ALA A 19 3.26 -34.70 -19.50
C ALA A 19 2.65 -34.19 -18.17
N GLY A 20 1.31 -34.04 -18.08
CA GLY A 20 0.61 -33.58 -16.89
C GLY A 20 0.80 -32.06 -16.62
N ARG A 21 1.22 -31.28 -17.61
CA ARG A 21 1.32 -29.82 -17.51
C ARG A 21 0.05 -29.17 -18.03
N PHE A 22 -0.41 -28.16 -17.32
CA PHE A 22 -1.52 -27.33 -17.77
C PHE A 22 -1.08 -26.46 -18.95
N GLU A 23 -1.72 -26.63 -20.11
CA GLU A 23 -1.55 -25.76 -21.27
C GLU A 23 -2.77 -24.85 -21.38
N PRO A 24 -2.61 -23.57 -21.05
CA PRO A 24 -3.70 -22.61 -21.17
C PRO A 24 -3.98 -22.27 -22.63
N ASN A 25 -5.26 -22.25 -23.00
CA ASN A 25 -5.70 -21.84 -24.34
C ASN A 25 -6.03 -20.35 -24.38
N TYR A 26 -5.03 -19.50 -24.52
CA TYR A 26 -5.18 -18.05 -24.51
C TYR A 26 -5.98 -17.49 -25.69
N LYS A 27 -5.99 -18.18 -26.82
CA LYS A 27 -6.75 -17.71 -28.00
C LYS A 27 -8.25 -17.81 -27.72
N ASP A 28 -8.69 -18.90 -27.13
CA ASP A 28 -10.09 -19.08 -26.79
C ASP A 28 -10.50 -18.18 -25.64
N TRP A 29 -9.61 -17.95 -24.67
CA TRP A 29 -9.83 -17.00 -23.59
C TRP A 29 -9.93 -15.54 -24.09
N MET A 30 -9.02 -15.10 -24.98
CA MET A 30 -9.07 -13.78 -25.60
C MET A 30 -10.29 -13.59 -26.51
N LEU A 31 -10.69 -14.62 -27.23
CA LEU A 31 -11.90 -14.61 -28.07
C LEU A 31 -13.17 -14.53 -27.23
N ALA A 32 -13.24 -15.29 -26.14
CA ALA A 32 -14.33 -15.26 -25.20
C ALA A 32 -14.41 -13.91 -24.49
N LEU A 33 -13.27 -13.27 -24.16
CA LEU A 33 -13.20 -11.89 -23.63
C LEU A 33 -13.77 -10.88 -24.64
N ALA A 34 -13.45 -11.03 -25.92
CA ALA A 34 -13.92 -10.14 -26.97
C ALA A 34 -15.41 -10.32 -27.28
N GLN A 35 -15.98 -11.50 -27.06
CA GLN A 35 -17.37 -11.83 -27.30
C GLN A 35 -18.30 -11.52 -26.13
N GLY A 36 -17.76 -11.10 -24.98
CA GLY A 36 -18.55 -10.83 -23.79
C GLY A 36 -19.08 -12.09 -23.08
N ASP A 37 -18.74 -13.28 -23.59
CA ASP A 37 -19.10 -14.58 -23.02
C ASP A 37 -18.11 -15.06 -21.96
N VAL A 38 -17.10 -14.25 -21.67
CA VAL A 38 -16.24 -14.52 -20.53
C VAL A 38 -17.05 -14.26 -19.28
N TYR A 39 -17.53 -15.30 -18.74
CA TYR A 39 -17.57 -15.39 -17.30
C TYR A 39 -16.14 -15.06 -16.85
N LEU A 40 -16.00 -13.90 -16.25
CA LEU A 40 -14.81 -13.53 -15.45
C LEU A 40 -14.54 -14.57 -14.34
N GLY A 41 -14.77 -15.83 -14.60
CA GLY A 41 -14.79 -16.92 -13.62
C GLY A 41 -13.43 -17.43 -13.21
N ALA A 42 -12.38 -17.14 -13.98
CA ALA A 42 -11.00 -17.20 -13.46
C ALA A 42 -10.65 -15.91 -12.70
N VAL A 43 -11.38 -14.83 -12.93
CA VAL A 43 -11.30 -13.58 -12.20
C VAL A 43 -11.88 -13.68 -10.79
N PRO A 44 -12.91 -14.50 -10.42
CA PRO A 44 -13.32 -14.60 -9.03
C PRO A 44 -12.22 -15.10 -8.09
N MET A 45 -11.36 -16.00 -8.53
CA MET A 45 -10.20 -16.37 -7.72
C MET A 45 -9.21 -15.19 -7.60
N LEU A 46 -8.98 -14.50 -8.71
CA LEU A 46 -8.08 -13.35 -8.75
C LEU A 46 -8.69 -12.13 -8.06
N ASP A 47 -10.00 -11.92 -8.21
CA ASP A 47 -10.77 -10.84 -7.58
C ASP A 47 -10.71 -10.94 -6.05
N GLY A 48 -10.94 -12.12 -5.48
CA GLY A 48 -10.77 -12.33 -4.05
C GLY A 48 -9.37 -11.99 -3.56
N HIS A 49 -8.33 -12.44 -4.26
CA HIS A 49 -6.94 -12.17 -3.89
C HIS A 49 -6.56 -10.68 -4.05
N ILE A 50 -7.06 -10.00 -5.09
CA ILE A 50 -6.88 -8.56 -5.25
C ILE A 50 -7.55 -7.81 -4.10
N TRP A 51 -8.78 -8.21 -3.75
CA TRP A 51 -9.52 -7.56 -2.67
C TRP A 51 -8.84 -7.73 -1.31
N ASP A 52 -8.33 -8.93 -1.01
CA ASP A 52 -7.59 -9.21 0.21
C ASP A 52 -6.33 -8.33 0.32
N SER A 53 -5.54 -8.26 -0.76
CA SER A 53 -4.34 -7.41 -0.79
C SER A 53 -4.70 -5.92 -0.63
N LEU A 54 -5.76 -5.47 -1.30
CA LEU A 54 -6.25 -4.10 -1.23
C LEU A 54 -6.74 -3.74 0.17
N PHE A 55 -7.54 -4.61 0.78
CA PHE A 55 -8.06 -4.44 2.13
C PHE A 55 -6.93 -4.29 3.16
N ARG A 56 -5.91 -5.15 3.10
CA ARG A 56 -4.75 -5.09 4.00
C ARG A 56 -4.02 -3.75 3.91
N VAL A 57 -3.77 -3.27 2.68
CA VAL A 57 -3.11 -1.96 2.48
C VAL A 57 -3.96 -0.81 3.00
N LEU A 58 -5.26 -0.80 2.68
CA LEU A 58 -6.16 0.28 3.09
C LEU A 58 -6.31 0.37 4.60
N VAL A 59 -6.47 -0.77 5.28
CA VAL A 59 -6.58 -0.81 6.74
C VAL A 59 -5.27 -0.35 7.40
N ALA A 60 -4.14 -0.85 6.94
CA ALA A 60 -2.82 -0.46 7.45
C ALA A 60 -2.57 1.04 7.25
N MET A 61 -2.89 1.57 6.06
CA MET A 61 -2.77 2.99 5.74
C MET A 61 -3.70 3.84 6.60
N PHE A 62 -4.93 3.41 6.81
CA PHE A 62 -5.87 4.14 7.66
C PHE A 62 -5.31 4.34 9.07
N PHE A 63 -4.84 3.29 9.72
CA PHE A 63 -4.25 3.38 11.05
C PHE A 63 -2.91 4.12 11.02
N GLY A 64 -2.08 3.91 10.00
CA GLY A 64 -0.81 4.62 9.81
C GLY A 64 -0.99 6.13 9.70
N VAL A 65 -1.98 6.59 8.95
CA VAL A 65 -2.34 8.01 8.84
C VAL A 65 -2.96 8.52 10.14
N LEU A 66 -3.93 7.78 10.70
CA LEU A 66 -4.67 8.19 11.90
C LEU A 66 -3.74 8.43 13.11
N LEU A 67 -2.73 7.59 13.28
CA LEU A 67 -1.80 7.68 14.40
C LEU A 67 -0.51 8.43 14.03
N GLY A 68 0.00 8.24 12.83
CA GLY A 68 1.28 8.81 12.39
C GLY A 68 1.20 10.32 12.14
N VAL A 69 0.11 10.82 11.55
CA VAL A 69 -0.02 12.26 11.28
C VAL A 69 -0.11 13.09 12.56
N PRO A 70 -0.97 12.80 13.54
CA PRO A 70 -1.01 13.55 14.79
C PRO A 70 0.33 13.51 15.53
N LEU A 71 0.96 12.34 15.65
CA LEU A 71 2.26 12.20 16.30
C LEU A 71 3.34 13.02 15.58
N GLY A 72 3.41 12.93 14.24
CA GLY A 72 4.38 13.68 13.45
C GLY A 72 4.20 15.19 13.57
N ILE A 73 2.96 15.71 13.52
CA ILE A 73 2.67 17.13 13.74
C ILE A 73 3.13 17.53 15.16
N TYR A 74 2.82 16.73 16.16
CA TYR A 74 3.19 17.03 17.55
C TYR A 74 4.71 17.04 17.74
N MET A 75 5.44 16.12 17.11
CA MET A 75 6.91 16.12 17.07
C MET A 75 7.46 17.36 16.31
N GLY A 76 6.77 17.85 15.30
CA GLY A 76 7.17 19.06 14.56
C GLY A 76 7.05 20.33 15.38
N VAL A 77 6.12 20.38 16.35
CA VAL A 77 5.85 21.56 17.20
C VAL A 77 6.54 21.46 18.55
N SER A 78 6.58 20.28 19.17
CA SER A 78 7.10 20.07 20.52
C SER A 78 8.53 19.55 20.51
N ARG A 79 9.46 20.29 21.14
CA ARG A 79 10.86 19.86 21.29
C ARG A 79 10.99 18.58 22.14
N PHE A 80 10.16 18.46 23.16
CA PHE A 80 10.15 17.27 24.01
C PHE A 80 9.78 16.01 23.25
N CYS A 81 8.66 16.04 22.51
CA CYS A 81 8.23 14.90 21.72
C CYS A 81 9.22 14.57 20.61
N LYS A 82 9.79 15.58 19.98
CA LYS A 82 10.86 15.39 19.00
C LYS A 82 12.02 14.61 19.62
N SER A 83 12.58 15.08 20.74
CA SER A 83 13.75 14.46 21.37
C SER A 83 13.48 13.04 21.88
N PHE A 84 12.22 12.74 22.23
CA PHE A 84 11.85 11.41 22.73
C PHE A 84 11.64 10.40 21.58
N PHE A 85 10.90 10.78 20.54
CA PHE A 85 10.54 9.85 19.46
C PHE A 85 11.56 9.79 18.30
N ASP A 86 12.37 10.84 18.10
CA ASP A 86 13.35 10.88 17.01
C ASP A 86 14.32 9.71 17.02
N PRO A 87 14.95 9.36 18.16
CA PRO A 87 15.89 8.24 18.17
C PRO A 87 15.25 6.91 17.80
N MET A 88 13.99 6.71 18.19
CA MET A 88 13.25 5.48 17.88
C MET A 88 12.97 5.38 16.37
N ILE A 89 12.55 6.49 15.75
CA ILE A 89 12.24 6.54 14.32
C ILE A 89 13.51 6.43 13.49
N GLU A 90 14.59 7.09 13.91
CA GLU A 90 15.88 7.03 13.22
C GLU A 90 16.52 5.64 13.32
N LEU A 91 16.30 4.90 14.39
CA LEU A 91 16.73 3.51 14.53
C LEU A 91 15.93 2.56 13.65
N TYR A 92 14.61 2.79 13.54
CA TYR A 92 13.72 1.98 12.69
C TYR A 92 13.96 2.19 11.19
N ARG A 93 14.21 3.43 10.77
CA ARG A 93 14.25 3.88 9.38
C ARG A 93 15.25 3.13 8.48
N PRO A 94 16.51 2.86 8.90
CA PRO A 94 17.48 2.17 8.05
C PRO A 94 17.19 0.68 7.87
N VAL A 95 16.32 0.09 8.70
CA VAL A 95 15.97 -1.33 8.59
C VAL A 95 14.92 -1.50 7.49
N PRO A 96 15.19 -2.30 6.44
CA PRO A 96 14.19 -2.58 5.42
C PRO A 96 12.92 -3.14 6.04
N PRO A 97 11.73 -2.64 5.66
CA PRO A 97 10.45 -3.11 6.24
C PRO A 97 10.27 -4.62 6.18
N LEU A 98 10.68 -5.24 5.07
CA LEU A 98 10.58 -6.68 4.87
C LEU A 98 11.46 -7.48 5.85
N ALA A 99 12.52 -6.91 6.39
CA ALA A 99 13.36 -7.59 7.38
C ALA A 99 12.61 -7.88 8.69
N TRP A 100 11.56 -7.10 9.00
CA TRP A 100 10.68 -7.32 10.14
C TRP A 100 9.63 -8.42 9.90
N ALA A 101 9.38 -8.79 8.64
CA ALA A 101 8.31 -9.72 8.29
C ALA A 101 8.41 -11.07 9.02
N PRO A 102 9.56 -11.79 9.06
CA PRO A 102 9.63 -13.07 9.75
C PRO A 102 9.29 -12.96 11.23
N LEU A 103 9.76 -11.90 11.91
CA LEU A 103 9.48 -11.68 13.33
C LEU A 103 7.99 -11.39 13.57
N ILE A 104 7.43 -10.47 12.80
CA ILE A 104 6.03 -10.03 12.93
C ILE A 104 5.09 -11.18 12.61
N LEU A 105 5.33 -11.91 11.52
CA LEU A 105 4.49 -13.04 11.13
C LEU A 105 4.59 -14.22 12.09
N THR A 106 5.71 -14.36 12.81
CA THR A 106 5.83 -15.37 13.87
C THR A 106 5.04 -14.98 15.11
N ILE A 107 5.02 -13.69 15.48
CA ILE A 107 4.32 -13.20 16.68
C ILE A 107 2.80 -13.08 16.45
N PHE A 108 2.40 -12.47 15.35
CA PHE A 108 1.00 -12.17 15.04
C PHE A 108 0.32 -13.23 14.15
N GLY A 109 1.09 -14.20 13.66
CA GLY A 109 0.60 -15.22 12.72
C GLY A 109 0.71 -14.80 11.26
N ILE A 110 0.59 -15.79 10.38
CA ILE A 110 0.68 -15.62 8.90
C ILE A 110 -0.61 -15.09 8.27
N GLN A 111 -1.66 -14.93 9.07
CA GLN A 111 -2.96 -14.41 8.66
C GLN A 111 -2.89 -12.89 8.38
N ASP A 112 -4.03 -12.28 8.18
CA ASP A 112 -4.14 -10.86 7.83
C ASP A 112 -3.58 -9.92 8.90
N ASP A 113 -3.74 -10.28 10.18
CA ASP A 113 -3.30 -9.46 11.31
C ASP A 113 -1.80 -9.16 11.27
N GLY A 114 -0.97 -10.19 11.02
CA GLY A 114 0.48 -10.03 10.92
C GLY A 114 0.89 -9.15 9.73
N LYS A 115 0.24 -9.34 8.57
CA LYS A 115 0.49 -8.55 7.36
C LYS A 115 0.04 -7.10 7.53
N ILE A 116 -1.17 -6.88 8.06
CA ILE A 116 -1.70 -5.54 8.35
C ILE A 116 -0.80 -4.81 9.34
N PHE A 117 -0.34 -5.49 10.41
CA PHE A 117 0.56 -4.88 11.38
C PHE A 117 1.92 -4.50 10.77
N LEU A 118 2.50 -5.36 9.92
CA LEU A 118 3.73 -5.06 9.19
C LEU A 118 3.57 -3.80 8.33
N LEU A 119 2.50 -3.74 7.55
CA LEU A 119 2.20 -2.60 6.69
C LEU A 119 1.88 -1.34 7.49
N PHE A 120 1.20 -1.48 8.63
CA PHE A 120 0.93 -0.38 9.55
C PHE A 120 2.24 0.23 10.07
N MET A 121 3.22 -0.57 10.49
CA MET A 121 4.52 -0.05 10.92
C MET A 121 5.21 0.77 9.82
N VAL A 122 5.16 0.29 8.58
CA VAL A 122 5.71 1.00 7.41
C VAL A 122 4.98 2.33 7.19
N ALA A 123 3.65 2.29 7.11
CA ALA A 123 2.81 3.45 6.90
C ALA A 123 3.00 4.48 8.02
N PHE A 124 2.98 4.03 9.27
CA PHE A 124 3.14 4.86 10.45
C PHE A 124 4.46 5.63 10.44
N ALA A 125 5.58 4.94 10.21
CA ALA A 125 6.90 5.58 10.19
C ALA A 125 7.01 6.65 9.10
N ILE A 126 6.54 6.35 7.88
CA ILE A 126 6.55 7.32 6.77
C ILE A 126 5.66 8.50 7.09
N MET A 127 4.46 8.27 7.66
CA MET A 127 3.51 9.33 7.99
C MET A 127 4.01 10.23 9.11
N VAL A 128 4.67 9.68 10.14
CA VAL A 128 5.29 10.47 11.21
C VAL A 128 6.36 11.40 10.65
N ILE A 129 7.25 10.87 9.80
CA ILE A 129 8.33 11.66 9.19
C ILE A 129 7.77 12.77 8.30
N SER A 130 6.81 12.45 7.43
CA SER A 130 6.23 13.41 6.50
C SER A 130 5.45 14.51 7.23
N ALA A 131 4.63 14.14 8.21
CA ALA A 131 3.87 15.11 9.00
C ALA A 131 4.78 16.00 9.85
N ARG A 132 5.85 15.43 10.45
CA ARG A 132 6.87 16.19 11.18
C ARG A 132 7.58 17.19 10.27
N THR A 133 8.02 16.74 9.09
CA THR A 133 8.71 17.61 8.11
C THR A 133 7.80 18.77 7.69
N GLY A 134 6.55 18.48 7.37
CA GLY A 134 5.58 19.50 7.03
C GLY A 134 5.29 20.49 8.15
N ALA A 135 5.14 20.00 9.39
CA ALA A 135 4.87 20.85 10.54
C ALA A 135 6.08 21.74 10.92
N SER A 136 7.29 21.19 10.89
CA SER A 136 8.52 21.93 11.18
C SER A 136 8.93 22.88 10.04
N GLY A 137 8.42 22.67 8.82
CA GLY A 137 8.65 23.54 7.66
C GLY A 137 7.88 24.87 7.68
N ALA A 138 7.02 25.10 8.69
CA ALA A 138 6.32 26.37 8.82
C ALA A 138 7.29 27.52 9.10
N GLN A 139 7.20 28.60 8.30
CA GLN A 139 8.08 29.74 8.43
C GLN A 139 7.94 30.41 9.79
N LEU A 140 9.04 30.57 10.50
CA LEU A 140 9.07 31.24 11.81
C LEU A 140 8.55 32.69 11.77
N SER A 141 8.73 33.38 10.66
CA SER A 141 8.18 34.71 10.45
C SER A 141 6.66 34.73 10.51
N LYS A 142 6.00 33.75 9.89
CA LYS A 142 4.53 33.63 9.92
C LYS A 142 4.04 33.32 11.33
N ILE A 143 4.73 32.43 12.04
CA ILE A 143 4.39 32.06 13.42
C ILE A 143 4.52 33.27 14.34
N ARG A 144 5.65 34.04 14.25
CA ARG A 144 5.88 35.22 15.06
C ARG A 144 4.88 36.33 14.75
N ALA A 145 4.57 36.56 13.48
CA ALA A 145 3.57 37.54 13.07
C ALA A 145 2.17 37.17 13.64
N SER A 146 1.80 35.90 13.62
CA SER A 146 0.55 35.45 14.21
C SER A 146 0.50 35.67 15.73
N HIS A 147 1.59 35.42 16.45
CA HIS A 147 1.69 35.74 17.88
C HIS A 147 1.57 37.25 18.14
N SER A 148 2.22 38.08 17.33
CA SER A 148 2.12 39.55 17.47
C SER A 148 0.71 40.06 17.26
N LEU A 149 -0.12 39.34 16.49
CA LEU A 149 -1.54 39.63 16.30
C LEU A 149 -2.44 39.03 17.40
N GLY A 150 -1.85 38.41 18.43
CA GLY A 150 -2.60 37.85 19.55
C GLY A 150 -3.18 36.45 19.30
N ALA A 151 -2.71 35.73 18.27
CA ALA A 151 -3.18 34.38 18.01
C ALA A 151 -2.68 33.39 19.09
N SER A 152 -3.58 32.55 19.59
CA SER A 152 -3.23 31.47 20.51
C SER A 152 -2.49 30.32 19.79
N ASP A 153 -1.75 29.49 20.55
CA ASP A 153 -1.01 28.34 19.99
C ASP A 153 -1.92 27.38 19.20
N ARG A 154 -3.16 27.17 19.66
CA ARG A 154 -4.14 26.34 18.94
C ARG A 154 -4.57 26.95 17.61
N GLN A 155 -4.69 28.27 17.56
CA GLN A 155 -5.00 28.98 16.31
C GLN A 155 -3.84 28.92 15.33
N ILE A 156 -2.61 29.07 15.82
CA ILE A 156 -1.38 28.95 15.01
C ILE A 156 -1.25 27.52 14.46
N LEU A 157 -1.49 26.50 15.31
CA LEU A 157 -1.48 25.10 14.87
C LEU A 157 -2.51 24.88 13.75
N ARG A 158 -3.74 25.34 13.93
CA ARG A 158 -4.84 25.06 12.99
C ARG A 158 -4.78 25.87 11.70
N TYR A 159 -4.37 27.14 11.76
CA TYR A 159 -4.45 28.05 10.63
C TYR A 159 -3.11 28.31 9.93
N VAL A 160 -1.98 28.00 10.58
CA VAL A 160 -0.65 28.22 10.02
C VAL A 160 0.09 26.90 9.80
N ILE A 161 0.26 26.09 10.85
CA ILE A 161 1.10 24.90 10.80
C ILE A 161 0.41 23.77 10.01
N LEU A 162 -0.84 23.46 10.33
CA LEU A 162 -1.57 22.37 9.69
C LEU A 162 -1.76 22.57 8.17
N PRO A 163 -2.19 23.75 7.67
CA PRO A 163 -2.26 23.99 6.23
C PRO A 163 -0.88 23.95 5.54
N ASN A 164 0.17 24.37 6.24
CA ASN A 164 1.55 24.28 5.72
C ASN A 164 2.05 22.83 5.68
N ALA A 165 1.64 21.99 6.62
CA ALA A 165 2.03 20.58 6.67
C ALA A 165 1.27 19.69 5.67
N LEU A 166 0.08 20.11 5.23
CA LEU A 166 -0.81 19.31 4.40
C LEU A 166 -0.16 18.80 3.10
N PRO A 167 0.61 19.61 2.33
CA PRO A 167 1.31 19.14 1.13
C PRO A 167 2.30 18.00 1.41
N GLU A 168 3.04 18.08 2.51
CA GLU A 168 4.01 17.05 2.90
C GLU A 168 3.31 15.78 3.40
N ILE A 169 2.22 15.92 4.16
CA ILE A 169 1.38 14.80 4.61
C ILE A 169 0.82 14.05 3.40
N MET A 170 0.27 14.74 2.41
CA MET A 170 -0.28 14.12 1.21
C MET A 170 0.80 13.45 0.36
N THR A 171 1.98 14.04 0.30
CA THR A 171 3.15 13.41 -0.33
C THR A 171 3.56 12.14 0.42
N GLY A 172 3.54 12.20 1.76
CA GLY A 172 3.79 11.05 2.63
C GLY A 172 2.79 9.91 2.40
N ILE A 173 1.50 10.19 2.28
CA ILE A 173 0.47 9.19 1.97
C ILE A 173 0.80 8.49 0.65
N ARG A 174 1.13 9.26 -0.39
CA ARG A 174 1.48 8.72 -1.70
C ARG A 174 2.70 7.81 -1.67
N ILE A 175 3.77 8.24 -0.98
CA ILE A 175 4.99 7.43 -0.82
C ILE A 175 4.68 6.16 -0.01
N SER A 176 3.92 6.32 1.07
CA SER A 176 3.54 5.22 1.96
C SER A 176 2.74 4.13 1.24
N ILE A 177 1.78 4.49 0.38
CA ILE A 177 1.03 3.53 -0.43
C ILE A 177 1.99 2.71 -1.30
N GLY A 178 2.92 3.36 -2.01
CA GLY A 178 3.88 2.67 -2.87
C GLY A 178 4.80 1.71 -2.12
N VAL A 179 5.31 2.13 -0.94
CA VAL A 179 6.18 1.27 -0.11
C VAL A 179 5.38 0.14 0.53
N CYS A 180 4.16 0.41 1.04
CA CYS A 180 3.29 -0.62 1.59
C CYS A 180 2.91 -1.66 0.54
N TRP A 181 2.62 -1.23 -0.70
CA TRP A 181 2.28 -2.12 -1.80
C TRP A 181 3.40 -3.12 -2.09
N GLY A 182 4.63 -2.62 -2.27
CA GLY A 182 5.79 -3.51 -2.50
C GLY A 182 6.10 -4.42 -1.30
N THR A 183 5.95 -3.90 -0.07
CA THR A 183 6.16 -4.70 1.15
C THR A 183 5.10 -5.78 1.31
N LEU A 184 3.82 -5.47 0.97
CA LEU A 184 2.73 -6.45 1.02
C LEU A 184 2.99 -7.62 0.08
N VAL A 185 3.29 -7.34 -1.19
CA VAL A 185 3.57 -8.39 -2.18
C VAL A 185 4.68 -9.31 -1.69
N ALA A 186 5.77 -8.74 -1.20
CA ALA A 186 6.88 -9.54 -0.67
C ALA A 186 6.49 -10.35 0.59
N ALA A 187 5.66 -9.80 1.47
CA ALA A 187 5.15 -10.51 2.64
C ALA A 187 4.17 -11.65 2.26
N GLU A 188 3.33 -11.43 1.24
CA GLU A 188 2.43 -12.45 0.70
C GLU A 188 3.20 -13.56 -0.02
N MET A 189 4.29 -13.25 -0.71
CA MET A 189 5.18 -14.26 -1.30
C MET A 189 5.90 -15.09 -0.23
N LEU A 190 6.24 -14.49 0.90
CA LEU A 190 6.98 -15.16 1.97
C LEU A 190 6.07 -16.11 2.77
N ALA A 191 4.88 -15.68 3.12
CA ALA A 191 3.98 -16.39 4.02
C ALA A 191 2.50 -16.12 3.70
N GLY A 192 2.15 -16.00 2.42
CA GLY A 192 0.77 -15.78 1.98
C GLY A 192 -0.01 -17.10 1.92
N THR A 193 -1.28 -17.03 2.28
CA THR A 193 -2.32 -18.01 1.96
C THR A 193 -3.32 -17.43 0.97
N THR A 194 -3.38 -16.10 0.87
CA THR A 194 -4.20 -15.34 -0.06
C THR A 194 -3.48 -14.04 -0.43
N GLY A 195 -3.90 -13.42 -1.52
CA GLY A 195 -3.32 -12.19 -2.02
C GLY A 195 -2.65 -12.36 -3.38
N VAL A 196 -2.36 -11.23 -4.04
CA VAL A 196 -1.76 -11.22 -5.39
C VAL A 196 -0.32 -11.76 -5.35
N GLY A 197 0.44 -11.43 -4.30
CA GLY A 197 1.80 -11.94 -4.10
C GLY A 197 1.81 -13.45 -3.81
N PHE A 198 0.78 -13.99 -3.17
CA PHE A 198 0.62 -15.45 -3.02
C PHE A 198 0.45 -16.14 -4.38
N ILE A 199 -0.41 -15.62 -5.26
CA ILE A 199 -0.59 -16.16 -6.61
C ILE A 199 0.74 -16.11 -7.39
N GLU A 200 1.47 -15.02 -7.31
CA GLU A 200 2.78 -14.89 -7.95
C GLU A 200 3.78 -15.94 -7.45
N ASN A 201 3.77 -16.20 -6.15
CA ASN A 201 4.64 -17.25 -5.57
C ASN A 201 4.24 -18.65 -6.03
N VAL A 202 2.94 -18.95 -6.12
CA VAL A 202 2.42 -20.21 -6.67
C VAL A 202 2.81 -20.34 -8.14
N ALA A 203 2.56 -19.32 -8.96
CA ALA A 203 2.92 -19.30 -10.38
C ALA A 203 4.43 -19.54 -10.59
N ARG A 204 5.28 -18.94 -9.74
CA ARG A 204 6.72 -19.16 -9.75
C ARG A 204 7.11 -20.61 -9.44
N THR A 205 6.44 -21.24 -8.46
CA THR A 205 6.75 -22.63 -8.06
C THR A 205 6.37 -23.65 -9.14
N VAL A 206 5.30 -23.38 -9.89
CA VAL A 206 4.87 -24.24 -11.02
C VAL A 206 5.49 -23.81 -12.35
N SER A 207 6.35 -22.78 -12.36
CA SER A 207 7.00 -22.21 -13.55
C SER A 207 6.01 -21.69 -14.60
N ASP A 208 4.86 -21.18 -14.16
CA ASP A 208 3.85 -20.53 -15.01
C ASP A 208 4.24 -19.06 -15.23
N TYR A 209 5.06 -18.83 -16.24
CA TYR A 209 5.55 -17.47 -16.56
C TYR A 209 4.43 -16.53 -17.01
N GLU A 210 3.37 -17.05 -17.56
CA GLU A 210 2.26 -16.26 -18.09
C GLU A 210 1.42 -15.71 -16.94
N LEU A 211 1.13 -16.52 -15.94
CA LEU A 211 0.46 -16.07 -14.72
C LEU A 211 1.32 -15.06 -13.95
N ILE A 212 2.65 -15.21 -13.94
CA ILE A 212 3.57 -14.22 -13.35
C ILE A 212 3.44 -12.88 -14.06
N TRP A 213 3.41 -12.86 -15.41
CA TRP A 213 3.20 -11.61 -16.15
C TRP A 213 1.85 -10.97 -15.84
N VAL A 214 0.79 -11.76 -15.75
CA VAL A 214 -0.56 -11.26 -15.40
C VAL A 214 -0.57 -10.63 -14.01
N THR A 215 0.02 -11.28 -13.01
CA THR A 215 0.09 -10.71 -11.65
C THR A 215 0.90 -9.43 -11.59
N ILE A 216 2.03 -9.33 -12.30
CA ILE A 216 2.83 -8.11 -12.40
C ILE A 216 2.01 -6.97 -13.04
N LEU A 217 1.29 -7.24 -14.12
CA LEU A 217 0.45 -6.24 -14.78
C LEU A 217 -0.69 -5.75 -13.88
N ILE A 218 -1.32 -6.67 -13.13
CA ILE A 218 -2.36 -6.32 -12.16
C ILE A 218 -1.78 -5.43 -11.06
N MET A 219 -0.66 -5.83 -10.46
CA MET A 219 -0.01 -5.05 -9.41
C MET A 219 0.41 -3.67 -9.91
N GLY A 220 1.00 -3.60 -11.10
CA GLY A 220 1.39 -2.34 -11.73
C GLY A 220 0.18 -1.44 -12.03
N SER A 221 -0.91 -2.00 -12.53
CA SER A 221 -2.14 -1.26 -12.84
C SER A 221 -2.82 -0.73 -11.56
N LEU A 222 -2.90 -1.53 -10.51
CA LEU A 222 -3.45 -1.10 -9.22
C LEU A 222 -2.59 0.01 -8.61
N GLY A 223 -1.26 -0.15 -8.61
CA GLY A 223 -0.34 0.90 -8.14
C GLY A 223 -0.51 2.21 -8.93
N LEU A 224 -0.66 2.14 -10.26
CA LEU A 224 -0.92 3.30 -11.11
C LEU A 224 -2.27 3.95 -10.80
N ILE A 225 -3.33 3.17 -10.62
CA ILE A 225 -4.67 3.68 -10.26
C ILE A 225 -4.60 4.44 -8.95
N PHE A 226 -3.93 3.89 -7.93
CA PHE A 226 -3.72 4.58 -6.65
C PHE A 226 -2.94 5.89 -6.81
N ASP A 227 -1.85 5.88 -7.58
CA ASP A 227 -1.06 7.08 -7.82
C ASP A 227 -1.87 8.17 -8.51
N LEU A 228 -2.64 7.82 -9.55
CA LEU A 228 -3.52 8.74 -10.27
C LEU A 228 -4.63 9.29 -9.38
N MET A 229 -5.28 8.42 -8.59
CA MET A 229 -6.28 8.82 -7.61
C MET A 229 -5.72 9.80 -6.59
N MET A 230 -4.53 9.52 -6.05
CA MET A 230 -3.88 10.42 -5.10
C MET A 230 -3.47 11.75 -5.72
N ARG A 231 -3.00 11.78 -6.96
CA ARG A 231 -2.72 13.04 -7.69
C ARG A 231 -3.99 13.88 -7.84
N TRP A 232 -5.10 13.23 -8.18
CA TRP A 232 -6.39 13.91 -8.31
C TRP A 232 -6.85 14.49 -6.96
N VAL A 233 -6.77 13.70 -5.88
CA VAL A 233 -7.11 14.15 -4.51
C VAL A 233 -6.23 15.33 -4.08
N ILE A 234 -4.91 15.23 -4.28
CA ILE A 234 -3.95 16.30 -3.95
C ILE A 234 -4.30 17.58 -4.72
N GLY A 235 -4.57 17.48 -6.02
CA GLY A 235 -4.95 18.64 -6.85
C GLY A 235 -6.23 19.33 -6.39
N ARG A 236 -7.17 18.57 -5.80
CA ARG A 236 -8.43 19.11 -5.26
C ARG A 236 -8.27 19.71 -3.86
N LEU A 237 -7.50 19.06 -3.00
CA LEU A 237 -7.34 19.46 -1.59
C LEU A 237 -6.32 20.59 -1.39
N ILE A 238 -5.33 20.72 -2.28
CA ILE A 238 -4.22 21.66 -2.13
C ILE A 238 -4.04 22.51 -3.41
N PRO A 239 -5.02 23.35 -3.76
CA PRO A 239 -4.96 24.16 -4.99
C PRO A 239 -3.88 25.25 -4.96
N TRP A 240 -3.29 25.53 -3.80
CA TRP A 240 -2.23 26.51 -3.62
C TRP A 240 -0.81 25.96 -3.81
N ARG A 241 -0.64 24.65 -3.95
CA ARG A 241 0.67 24.04 -4.19
C ARG A 241 1.25 24.49 -5.54
N GLY A 242 2.42 25.11 -5.51
CA GLY A 242 3.12 25.58 -6.73
C GLY A 242 2.69 26.94 -7.25
N LYS A 243 1.94 27.74 -6.45
CA LYS A 243 1.55 29.12 -6.78
C LYS A 243 2.28 30.17 -5.92
N GLY A 244 3.36 29.79 -5.26
CA GLY A 244 4.23 30.68 -4.46
C GLY A 244 5.64 30.73 -5.00
#